data_59219ea373781e6bbb47017aa724d5d8
#
_entry.id   59219ea373781e6bbb47017aa724d5d8
#
_cell.length_a   1.000
_cell.length_b   1.000
_cell.length_c   1.000
_cell.angle_alpha   90.00
_cell.angle_beta   90.00
_cell.angle_gamma   90.00
#
_symmetry.space_group_name_H-M   'P 1'
#
loop_
_entity.id
_entity.type
_entity.pdbx_description
1 polymer ?
#
loop_
_entity_poly.entity_id
_entity_poly.type
_entity_poly.pdbx_seq_one_letter_code
_entity_poly.pdbx_strand_id
1 'polypeptide(L)'
;MRKICCVLLAMLPLTAFAYPIDVQKDLSGMKIDYTTYATDYDLGAITLNNYGDTAADCSVVFRNGPESPKTRRVSLAAGKSTDLSAKFNRKIIKLYITLTCKAK
;
A
#
# COMPACT_ATOMS: atom_id res chain seq x y z
N MET A 1 31.18 12.22 -31.08
CA MET A 1 30.95 11.91 -30.86
C MET A 1 30.69 11.17 -30.23
N ARG A 2 30.22 10.61 -29.84
CA ARG A 2 30.12 10.02 -29.31
C ARG A 2 29.57 9.82 -28.21
N LYS A 3 29.13 9.83 -27.47
CA LYS A 3 28.78 9.89 -26.34
C LYS A 3 27.41 9.67 -26.20
N ILE A 4 26.67 9.59 -26.90
CA ILE A 4 25.33 9.47 -26.88
C ILE A 4 24.75 8.19 -26.49
N CYS A 5 25.37 7.13 -26.78
CA CYS A 5 24.79 5.84 -26.54
C CYS A 5 24.60 5.55 -25.07
N CYS A 6 25.28 6.22 -24.21
CA CYS A 6 25.14 5.95 -22.80
C CYS A 6 23.78 6.25 -22.24
N VAL A 7 23.11 7.14 -22.87
CA VAL A 7 21.82 7.55 -22.37
C VAL A 7 20.80 6.46 -22.43
N LEU A 8 20.91 5.60 -23.37
CA LEU A 8 19.92 4.57 -23.55
C LEU A 8 19.84 3.61 -22.41
N LEU A 9 20.91 3.40 -21.74
CA LEU A 9 20.93 2.44 -20.65
C LEU A 9 20.06 2.86 -19.50
N ALA A 10 19.87 4.15 -19.34
CA ALA A 10 19.07 4.64 -18.24
C ALA A 10 17.61 4.38 -18.44
N MET A 11 17.22 3.98 -19.61
CA MET A 11 15.82 3.78 -19.88
C MET A 11 15.31 2.40 -19.56
N LEU A 12 16.11 1.54 -19.05
CA LEU A 12 15.69 0.18 -18.75
C LEU A 12 14.66 0.18 -17.64
N PRO A 13 13.53 -0.48 -17.85
CA PRO A 13 12.51 -0.55 -16.84
C PRO A 13 12.89 -1.49 -15.72
N LEU A 14 12.38 -1.21 -14.55
CA LEU A 14 12.62 -2.02 -13.37
C LEU A 14 11.31 -2.32 -12.69
N THR A 15 10.40 -2.94 -13.39
CA THR A 15 9.06 -3.12 -12.87
C THR A 15 8.67 -4.58 -12.73
N ALA A 16 9.64 -5.43 -12.46
CA ALA A 16 9.38 -6.86 -12.41
C ALA A 16 8.31 -7.24 -11.40
N PHE A 17 8.16 -6.49 -10.32
CA PHE A 17 7.21 -6.80 -9.27
C PHE A 17 5.96 -5.96 -9.29
N ALA A 18 5.89 -5.00 -10.19
CA ALA A 18 4.76 -4.08 -10.19
C ALA A 18 3.47 -4.80 -10.56
N TYR A 19 2.42 -4.54 -9.81
CA TYR A 19 1.08 -5.02 -10.10
C TYR A 19 0.10 -3.92 -9.68
N PRO A 20 -1.08 -3.88 -10.27
CA PRO A 20 -2.06 -2.87 -9.90
C PRO A 20 -2.57 -3.10 -8.48
N ILE A 21 -2.79 -2.03 -7.78
CA ILE A 21 -3.35 -2.04 -6.43
C ILE A 21 -4.58 -1.17 -6.43
N ASP A 22 -5.71 -1.78 -6.10
CA ASP A 22 -6.99 -1.09 -6.06
C ASP A 22 -7.38 -0.87 -4.60
N VAL A 23 -7.53 0.39 -4.20
CA VAL A 23 -7.85 0.73 -2.81
C VAL A 23 -9.26 1.26 -2.73
N GLN A 24 -10.05 0.63 -1.86
CA GLN A 24 -11.34 1.14 -1.46
C GLN A 24 -11.22 1.68 -0.06
N LYS A 25 -11.61 2.92 0.15
CA LYS A 25 -11.39 3.54 1.44
C LYS A 25 -12.67 4.13 2.01
N ASP A 26 -12.79 4.05 3.32
CA ASP A 26 -13.81 4.72 4.09
C ASP A 26 -13.12 5.29 5.33
N LEU A 27 -12.85 6.57 5.30
CA LEU A 27 -12.08 7.22 6.35
C LEU A 27 -12.94 7.90 7.40
N SER A 28 -14.26 7.86 7.26
CA SER A 28 -15.20 8.47 8.20
C SER A 28 -14.87 9.93 8.50
N GLY A 29 -14.40 10.66 7.48
CA GLY A 29 -14.01 12.04 7.64
C GLY A 29 -12.68 12.28 8.32
N MET A 30 -11.95 11.22 8.68
CA MET A 30 -10.63 11.37 9.29
C MET A 30 -9.59 11.84 8.27
N LYS A 31 -8.60 12.56 8.74
CA LYS A 31 -7.53 13.08 7.88
C LYS A 31 -6.40 12.07 7.82
N ILE A 32 -6.58 11.09 6.98
CA ILE A 32 -5.65 9.97 6.79
C ILE A 32 -5.20 9.93 5.34
N ASP A 33 -3.90 9.95 5.12
CA ASP A 33 -3.32 9.70 3.82
C ASP A 33 -2.81 8.27 3.76
N TYR A 34 -2.71 7.75 2.56
CA TYR A 34 -2.13 6.43 2.37
C TYR A 34 -1.31 6.38 1.10
N THR A 35 -0.32 5.51 1.10
CA THR A 35 0.49 5.20 -0.08
C THR A 35 0.66 3.69 -0.14
N THR A 36 0.51 3.12 -1.33
CA THR A 36 0.60 1.68 -1.51
C THR A 36 1.88 1.32 -2.25
N TYR A 37 2.38 0.12 -1.98
CA TYR A 37 3.63 -0.34 -2.57
C TYR A 37 3.50 -1.80 -3.00
N ALA A 38 3.94 -2.09 -4.22
CA ALA A 38 4.14 -3.46 -4.68
C ALA A 38 5.56 -3.85 -4.28
N THR A 39 5.71 -4.34 -3.07
CA THR A 39 7.02 -4.55 -2.47
C THR A 39 7.75 -5.75 -3.06
N ASP A 40 7.02 -6.83 -3.30
CA ASP A 40 7.56 -8.03 -3.91
C ASP A 40 6.44 -8.70 -4.67
N TYR A 41 6.76 -9.76 -5.40
CA TYR A 41 5.74 -10.42 -6.23
C TYR A 41 4.59 -11.02 -5.40
N ASP A 42 4.81 -11.30 -4.13
CA ASP A 42 3.80 -11.85 -3.23
C ASP A 42 3.57 -11.00 -1.99
N LEU A 43 4.11 -9.80 -1.95
CA LEU A 43 4.06 -8.95 -0.76
C LEU A 43 3.59 -7.55 -1.13
N GLY A 44 2.48 -7.14 -0.57
CA GLY A 44 1.97 -5.79 -0.73
C GLY A 44 2.04 -5.01 0.57
N ALA A 45 2.15 -3.70 0.49
CA ALA A 45 2.27 -2.85 1.66
C ALA A 45 1.51 -1.56 1.49
N ILE A 46 1.15 -0.95 2.61
CA ILE A 46 0.50 0.35 2.64
C ILE A 46 1.06 1.13 3.82
N THR A 47 1.33 2.40 3.59
CA THR A 47 1.71 3.34 4.63
C THR A 47 0.54 4.24 4.92
N LEU A 48 0.18 4.37 6.19
CA LEU A 48 -0.89 5.25 6.63
C LEU A 48 -0.29 6.41 7.39
N ASN A 49 -0.82 7.60 7.15
CA ASN A 49 -0.37 8.80 7.84
C ASN A 49 -1.59 9.57 8.37
N ASN A 50 -1.69 9.69 9.69
CA ASN A 50 -2.75 10.46 10.31
C ASN A 50 -2.24 11.89 10.47
N TYR A 51 -2.64 12.77 9.57
CA TYR A 51 -2.23 14.16 9.63
C TYR A 51 -3.26 15.04 10.32
N GLY A 52 -4.25 14.44 10.93
CA GLY A 52 -5.22 15.16 11.74
C GLY A 52 -4.77 15.29 13.17
N ASP A 53 -5.66 15.80 14.00
CA ASP A 53 -5.38 16.02 15.41
C ASP A 53 -6.16 15.08 16.33
N THR A 54 -6.76 14.04 15.75
CA THR A 54 -7.52 13.06 16.48
C THR A 54 -6.98 11.67 16.18
N ALA A 55 -6.86 10.84 17.19
CA ALA A 55 -6.42 9.46 17.00
C ALA A 55 -7.48 8.67 16.24
N ALA A 56 -7.02 7.72 15.43
CA ALA A 56 -7.90 6.90 14.60
C ALA A 56 -7.61 5.42 14.80
N ASP A 57 -8.67 4.62 14.68
CA ASP A 57 -8.54 3.17 14.56
C ASP A 57 -8.74 2.81 13.12
N CYS A 58 -7.76 2.16 12.52
CA CYS A 58 -7.78 1.78 11.12
C CYS A 58 -7.69 0.27 10.95
N SER A 59 -8.39 -0.22 9.95
CA SER A 59 -8.38 -1.62 9.56
C SER A 59 -8.05 -1.69 8.08
N VAL A 60 -7.10 -2.54 7.72
CA VAL A 60 -6.69 -2.74 6.33
C VAL A 60 -6.86 -4.20 5.99
N VAL A 61 -7.62 -4.48 4.95
CA VAL A 61 -7.83 -5.84 4.47
C VAL A 61 -7.17 -5.96 3.11
N PHE A 62 -6.25 -6.91 3.00
CA PHE A 62 -5.54 -7.19 1.76
C PHE A 62 -6.12 -8.46 1.14
N ARG A 63 -6.46 -8.40 -0.14
CA ARG A 63 -7.00 -9.55 -0.85
C ARG A 63 -6.19 -9.83 -2.11
N ASN A 64 -5.84 -11.09 -2.27
CA ASN A 64 -5.12 -11.56 -3.46
C ASN A 64 -5.90 -12.73 -4.06
N GLY A 65 -6.85 -12.41 -4.97
CA GLY A 65 -7.66 -13.41 -5.63
C GLY A 65 -8.38 -14.33 -4.65
N PRO A 66 -8.29 -15.64 -4.85
CA PRO A 66 -9.02 -16.60 -4.02
C PRO A 66 -8.37 -16.88 -2.68
N GLU A 67 -7.19 -16.36 -2.40
CA GLU A 67 -6.57 -16.57 -1.10
C GLU A 67 -7.36 -15.88 -0.01
N SER A 68 -7.22 -16.38 1.22
CA SER A 68 -7.89 -15.77 2.35
C SER A 68 -7.41 -14.35 2.57
N PRO A 69 -8.30 -13.42 2.86
CA PRO A 69 -7.90 -12.04 3.10
C PRO A 69 -6.99 -11.95 4.31
N LYS A 70 -6.09 -10.98 4.27
CA LYS A 70 -5.20 -10.67 5.40
C LYS A 70 -5.65 -9.34 5.98
N THR A 71 -5.97 -9.34 7.26
CA THR A 71 -6.44 -8.13 7.93
C THR A 71 -5.39 -7.63 8.90
N ARG A 72 -5.14 -6.32 8.85
CA ARG A 72 -4.24 -5.64 9.78
C ARG A 72 -4.99 -4.51 10.43
N ARG A 73 -4.85 -4.40 11.74
CA ARG A 73 -5.51 -3.34 12.50
C ARG A 73 -4.47 -2.54 13.25
N VAL A 74 -4.71 -1.25 13.36
CA VAL A 74 -3.77 -0.37 14.03
C VAL A 74 -4.52 0.82 14.62
N SER A 75 -4.08 1.27 15.80
CA SER A 75 -4.48 2.54 16.36
C SER A 75 -3.41 3.55 16.01
N LEU A 76 -3.81 4.62 15.36
CA LEU A 76 -2.89 5.60 14.83
C LEU A 76 -3.11 6.93 15.52
N ALA A 77 -2.18 7.31 16.38
CA ALA A 77 -2.30 8.58 17.10
C ALA A 77 -2.18 9.76 16.13
N ALA A 78 -2.71 10.89 16.55
CA ALA A 78 -2.62 12.11 15.76
C ALA A 78 -1.17 12.41 15.39
N GLY A 79 -0.94 12.73 14.12
CA GLY A 79 0.39 13.09 13.64
C GLY A 79 1.33 11.91 13.44
N LYS A 80 0.85 10.69 13.56
CA LYS A 80 1.70 9.49 13.45
C LYS A 80 1.45 8.75 12.16
N SER A 81 2.46 7.96 11.75
CA SER A 81 2.41 7.13 10.56
C SER A 81 2.75 5.70 10.91
N THR A 82 2.30 4.78 10.09
CA THR A 82 2.61 3.37 10.27
C THR A 82 2.63 2.67 8.92
N ASP A 83 3.37 1.57 8.85
CA ASP A 83 3.43 0.72 7.67
C ASP A 83 2.78 -0.61 7.99
N LEU A 84 1.97 -1.09 7.06
CA LEU A 84 1.32 -2.37 7.17
C LEU A 84 1.59 -3.16 5.91
N SER A 85 1.75 -4.47 6.04
CA SER A 85 2.02 -5.30 4.89
C SER A 85 1.34 -6.65 5.02
N ALA A 86 1.21 -7.35 3.90
CA ALA A 86 0.67 -8.68 3.87
C ALA A 86 1.41 -9.50 2.82
N LYS A 87 1.81 -10.70 3.21
CA LYS A 87 2.45 -11.64 2.31
C LYS A 87 1.48 -12.75 1.99
N PHE A 88 1.44 -13.11 0.72
CA PHE A 88 0.55 -14.14 0.22
C PHE A 88 1.34 -15.36 -0.24
N ASN A 89 0.65 -16.47 -0.42
CA ASN A 89 1.29 -17.69 -0.89
C ASN A 89 1.51 -17.69 -2.38
N ARG A 90 0.72 -16.92 -3.10
CA ARG A 90 0.79 -16.86 -4.55
C ARG A 90 1.21 -15.50 -5.01
N LYS A 91 1.76 -15.46 -6.20
CA LYS A 91 2.08 -14.23 -6.88
C LYS A 91 0.84 -13.34 -6.97
N ILE A 92 1.01 -12.06 -6.72
CA ILE A 92 -0.07 -11.10 -6.81
C ILE A 92 -0.18 -10.60 -8.25
N ILE A 93 -1.35 -10.77 -8.83
CA ILE A 93 -1.63 -10.23 -10.15
C ILE A 93 -2.33 -8.88 -10.01
N LYS A 94 -3.24 -8.80 -9.06
CA LYS A 94 -3.88 -7.55 -8.69
C LYS A 94 -4.22 -7.63 -7.21
N LEU A 95 -3.84 -6.58 -6.48
CA LEU A 95 -4.07 -6.53 -5.05
C LEU A 95 -5.24 -5.61 -4.77
N TYR A 96 -6.19 -6.09 -3.97
CA TYR A 96 -7.30 -5.27 -3.51
C TYR A 96 -7.09 -4.95 -2.04
N ILE A 97 -7.20 -3.68 -1.71
CA ILE A 97 -7.05 -3.22 -0.33
C ILE A 97 -8.31 -2.48 0.08
N THR A 98 -8.86 -2.84 1.23
CA THR A 98 -9.98 -2.11 1.81
C THR A 98 -9.46 -1.44 3.09
N LEU A 99 -9.49 -0.12 3.09
CA LEU A 99 -9.02 0.69 4.21
C LEU A 99 -10.21 1.32 4.89
N THR A 100 -10.38 1.04 6.18
CA THR A 100 -11.45 1.62 6.97
C THR A 100 -10.85 2.26 8.21
N CYS A 101 -11.14 3.53 8.42
CA CYS A 101 -10.66 4.25 9.59
C CYS A 101 -11.84 4.95 10.27
N LYS A 102 -11.75 5.07 11.57
CA LYS A 102 -12.75 5.80 12.36
C LYS A 102 -12.05 6.44 13.54
N ALA A 103 -12.73 7.40 14.15
CA ALA A 103 -12.18 8.03 15.34
C ALA A 103 -12.08 7.01 16.46
N LYS A 104 -10.99 7.09 17.16
CA LYS A 104 -10.74 6.17 18.25
C LYS A 104 -11.59 6.52 19.47
#